data_eb31e0cf258287da9366fbf40f5cb3da
#
_entry.id   eb31e0cf258287da9366fbf40f5cb3da
#
_cell.length_a   1.000
_cell.length_b   1.000
_cell.length_c   1.000
_cell.angle_alpha   90.00
_cell.angle_beta   90.00
_cell.angle_gamma   90.00
#
_symmetry.space_group_name_H-M   'P 1'
#
loop_
_entity.id
_entity.type
_entity.pdbx_description
1 polymer ?
#
loop_
_entity_poly.entity_id
_entity_poly.type
_entity_poly.pdbx_seq_one_letter_code
_entity_poly.pdbx_strand_id
1 'polypeptide(L)'
;MTRLWGTTGDGVVRLDEADGAWNVELFLPGSRAQCLAVADAETVYAGLRESGVRRTTDGGRTWTNCALPEPGVFSLAVSAAGGAVYAGTEPSRLFRSDDGGENWRELESLLELPSRPSWRFPPRPWTSPVRWIAPSPHEADLLLVGIELGGLMRSTS
;
A
#
# COMPACT_ATOMS: atom_id res chain seq x y z
N MET A 1 22.94 2.01 -12.35
CA MET A 1 21.74 1.28 -12.81
C MET A 1 20.55 1.83 -12.04
N THR A 2 19.58 2.41 -12.74
CA THR A 2 18.36 2.95 -12.16
C THR A 2 17.25 1.93 -12.29
N ARG A 3 16.52 1.64 -11.20
CA ARG A 3 15.35 0.76 -11.20
C ARG A 3 14.12 1.54 -10.77
N LEU A 4 13.04 1.41 -11.55
CA LEU A 4 11.74 1.97 -11.24
C LEU A 4 10.69 0.86 -11.17
N TRP A 5 9.70 1.06 -10.33
CA TRP A 5 8.53 0.20 -10.21
C TRP A 5 7.26 0.99 -10.43
N GLY A 6 6.29 0.40 -11.09
CA GLY A 6 5.00 1.03 -11.37
C GLY A 6 3.85 0.04 -11.45
N THR A 7 2.62 0.55 -11.37
CA THR A 7 1.41 -0.22 -11.66
C THR A 7 0.84 0.22 -13.01
N THR A 8 0.30 -0.70 -13.78
CA THR A 8 -0.31 -0.43 -15.09
C THR A 8 -1.83 -0.55 -15.08
N GLY A 9 -2.42 -0.91 -13.93
CA GLY A 9 -3.84 -1.29 -13.83
C GLY A 9 -4.12 -2.75 -14.22
N ASP A 10 -3.22 -3.39 -14.98
CA ASP A 10 -3.25 -4.82 -15.27
C ASP A 10 -2.34 -5.60 -14.30
N GLY A 11 -1.14 -5.06 -14.04
CA GLY A 11 -0.14 -5.70 -13.18
C GLY A 11 0.90 -4.72 -12.67
N VAL A 12 2.06 -5.25 -12.32
CA VAL A 12 3.22 -4.50 -11.85
C VAL A 12 4.30 -4.51 -12.91
N VAL A 13 4.92 -3.36 -13.17
CA VAL A 13 6.06 -3.24 -14.08
C VAL A 13 7.32 -2.86 -13.31
N ARG A 14 8.44 -3.43 -13.75
CA ARG A 14 9.79 -3.01 -13.38
C ARG A 14 10.48 -2.46 -14.62
N LEU A 15 11.13 -1.33 -14.46
CA LEU A 15 11.95 -0.72 -15.50
C LEU A 15 13.38 -0.64 -14.97
N ASP A 16 14.28 -1.28 -15.66
CA ASP A 16 15.71 -1.28 -15.37
C ASP A 16 16.47 -0.51 -16.47
N GLU A 17 17.20 0.54 -16.09
CA GLU A 17 18.05 1.28 -17.01
C GLU A 17 19.42 0.60 -17.11
N ALA A 18 19.85 0.28 -18.33
CA ALA A 18 21.19 -0.17 -18.64
C ALA A 18 21.65 0.44 -19.97
N ASP A 19 22.84 1.03 -19.98
CA ASP A 19 23.49 1.59 -21.19
C ASP A 19 22.62 2.61 -21.95
N GLY A 20 21.83 3.41 -21.22
CA GLY A 20 20.94 4.42 -21.79
C GLY A 20 19.64 3.86 -22.40
N ALA A 21 19.34 2.59 -22.22
CA ALA A 21 18.11 1.95 -22.62
C ALA A 21 17.34 1.42 -21.40
N TRP A 22 16.01 1.39 -21.53
CA TRP A 22 15.12 0.84 -20.51
C TRP A 22 14.66 -0.56 -20.89
N ASN A 23 14.92 -1.52 -20.02
CA ASN A 23 14.31 -2.84 -20.08
C ASN A 23 13.05 -2.85 -19.22
N VAL A 24 11.93 -3.31 -19.79
CA VAL A 24 10.62 -3.32 -19.12
C VAL A 24 10.17 -4.75 -18.93
N GLU A 25 9.82 -5.10 -17.71
CA GLU A 25 9.32 -6.43 -17.35
C GLU A 25 7.99 -6.32 -16.62
N LEU A 26 6.99 -7.13 -17.03
CA LEU A 26 5.64 -7.17 -16.44
C LEU A 26 5.53 -8.35 -15.48
N PHE A 27 5.03 -8.09 -14.29
CA PHE A 27 4.73 -9.08 -13.26
C PHE A 27 3.25 -9.04 -12.87
N LEU A 28 2.75 -10.14 -12.34
CA LEU A 28 1.38 -10.28 -11.85
C LEU A 28 0.33 -9.82 -12.90
N PRO A 29 0.40 -10.27 -14.16
CA PRO A 29 -0.58 -9.87 -15.17
C PRO A 29 -2.01 -10.28 -14.74
N GLY A 30 -2.99 -9.42 -15.01
CA GLY A 30 -4.38 -9.63 -14.62
C GLY A 30 -4.69 -9.40 -13.14
N SER A 31 -3.69 -8.99 -12.32
CA SER A 31 -3.86 -8.86 -10.87
C SER A 31 -4.59 -7.60 -10.43
N ARG A 32 -4.76 -6.61 -11.33
CA ARG A 32 -5.36 -5.31 -11.04
C ARG A 32 -4.62 -4.57 -9.92
N ALA A 33 -3.29 -4.55 -10.01
CA ALA A 33 -2.44 -3.82 -9.05
C ALA A 33 -2.74 -2.32 -9.08
N GLN A 34 -2.99 -1.71 -7.91
CA GLN A 34 -3.38 -0.32 -7.76
C GLN A 34 -2.29 0.55 -7.12
N CYS A 35 -1.51 -0.02 -6.23
CA CYS A 35 -0.48 0.70 -5.48
C CYS A 35 0.75 -0.17 -5.23
N LEU A 36 1.86 0.50 -4.96
CA LEU A 36 3.14 -0.13 -4.62
C LEU A 36 3.76 0.55 -3.41
N ALA A 37 4.54 -0.22 -2.66
CA ALA A 37 5.52 0.31 -1.72
C ALA A 37 6.85 -0.41 -1.93
N VAL A 38 7.90 0.36 -2.18
CA VAL A 38 9.25 -0.15 -2.39
C VAL A 38 10.02 -0.01 -1.09
N ALA A 39 10.46 -1.13 -0.51
CA ALA A 39 11.27 -1.15 0.69
C ALA A 39 12.76 -1.01 0.35
N ASP A 40 13.20 -1.74 -0.67
CA ASP A 40 14.56 -1.70 -1.20
C ASP A 40 14.58 -2.19 -2.67
N ALA A 41 15.78 -2.41 -3.24
CA ALA A 41 15.94 -2.79 -4.63
C ALA A 41 15.28 -4.14 -5.00
N GLU A 42 15.16 -5.06 -4.04
CA GLU A 42 14.63 -6.42 -4.24
C GLU A 42 13.26 -6.62 -3.59
N THR A 43 12.92 -5.80 -2.57
CA THR A 43 11.69 -5.93 -1.77
C THR A 43 10.65 -4.91 -2.16
N VAL A 44 9.54 -5.39 -2.72
CA VAL A 44 8.41 -4.57 -3.16
C VAL A 44 7.09 -5.20 -2.73
N TYR A 45 6.17 -4.37 -2.29
CA TYR A 45 4.80 -4.74 -1.98
C TYR A 45 3.87 -4.17 -3.05
N ALA A 46 2.95 -5.00 -3.53
CA ALA A 46 1.92 -4.61 -4.48
C ALA A 46 0.53 -4.79 -3.87
N GLY A 47 -0.24 -3.73 -3.81
CA GLY A 47 -1.63 -3.72 -3.37
C GLY A 47 -2.57 -3.97 -4.54
N LEU A 48 -3.41 -4.99 -4.41
CA LEU A 48 -4.34 -5.44 -5.41
C LEU A 48 -5.77 -5.03 -5.06
N ARG A 49 -6.56 -4.77 -6.09
CA ARG A 49 -7.93 -4.27 -5.90
C ARG A 49 -8.86 -5.25 -5.18
N GLU A 50 -8.66 -6.54 -5.35
CA GLU A 50 -9.57 -7.58 -4.87
C GLU A 50 -8.84 -8.80 -4.26
N SER A 51 -7.51 -8.71 -4.11
CA SER A 51 -6.68 -9.87 -3.73
C SER A 51 -5.59 -9.56 -2.71
N GLY A 52 -5.76 -8.46 -1.94
CA GLY A 52 -4.89 -8.11 -0.84
C GLY A 52 -3.52 -7.62 -1.29
N VAL A 53 -2.48 -8.06 -0.59
CA VAL A 53 -1.09 -7.63 -0.82
C VAL A 53 -0.26 -8.80 -1.34
N ARG A 54 0.59 -8.52 -2.32
CA ARG A 54 1.67 -9.41 -2.77
C ARG A 54 3.01 -8.81 -2.41
N ARG A 55 3.97 -9.63 -2.01
CA ARG A 55 5.35 -9.23 -1.73
C ARG A 55 6.32 -10.01 -2.60
N THR A 56 7.31 -9.32 -3.15
CA THR A 56 8.55 -9.92 -3.66
C THR A 56 9.72 -9.52 -2.76
N THR A 57 10.72 -10.38 -2.66
CA THR A 57 12.01 -10.13 -1.98
C THR A 57 13.21 -10.50 -2.87
N ASP A 58 12.95 -10.71 -4.15
CA ASP A 58 13.94 -11.16 -5.14
C ASP A 58 13.83 -10.36 -6.47
N GLY A 59 13.36 -9.11 -6.38
CA GLY A 59 13.24 -8.21 -7.51
C GLY A 59 12.14 -8.60 -8.51
N GLY A 60 11.11 -9.28 -8.04
CA GLY A 60 9.93 -9.64 -8.85
C GLY A 60 9.94 -11.07 -9.41
N ARG A 61 11.01 -11.85 -9.19
CA ARG A 61 11.06 -13.24 -9.69
C ARG A 61 10.01 -14.13 -9.06
N THR A 62 9.76 -13.94 -7.76
CA THR A 62 8.68 -14.63 -7.04
C THR A 62 7.82 -13.64 -6.26
N TRP A 63 6.53 -13.96 -6.11
CA TRP A 63 5.56 -13.15 -5.38
C TRP A 63 4.77 -14.01 -4.40
N THR A 64 4.77 -13.62 -3.13
CA THR A 64 4.04 -14.30 -2.05
C THR A 64 2.81 -13.51 -1.62
N ASN A 65 1.78 -14.19 -1.15
CA ASN A 65 0.60 -13.55 -0.57
C ASN A 65 0.89 -13.12 0.87
N CYS A 66 0.59 -11.87 1.19
CA CYS A 66 0.70 -11.31 2.53
C CYS A 66 -0.68 -11.27 3.18
N ALA A 67 -1.27 -12.33 3.50
CA ALA A 67 -2.54 -12.63 4.18
C ALA A 67 -3.28 -11.44 4.87
N LEU A 68 -3.39 -10.28 4.19
CA LEU A 68 -4.12 -9.12 4.69
C LEU A 68 -5.61 -9.49 4.84
N PRO A 69 -6.26 -9.18 5.99
CA PRO A 69 -7.66 -9.51 6.23
C PRO A 69 -8.65 -8.86 5.25
N GLU A 70 -8.29 -7.69 4.69
CA GLU A 70 -9.15 -6.93 3.76
C GLU A 70 -8.59 -7.01 2.34
N PRO A 71 -9.38 -7.45 1.33
CA PRO A 71 -8.86 -7.66 -0.02
C PRO A 71 -8.66 -6.39 -0.85
N GLY A 72 -9.42 -5.32 -0.58
CA GLY A 72 -9.44 -4.10 -1.38
C GLY A 72 -8.35 -3.11 -0.98
N VAL A 73 -7.12 -3.28 -1.46
CA VAL A 73 -5.98 -2.44 -1.08
C VAL A 73 -5.84 -1.24 -2.01
N PHE A 74 -5.90 -0.03 -1.46
CA PHE A 74 -5.81 1.24 -2.19
C PHE A 74 -4.51 2.01 -1.98
N SER A 75 -3.85 1.78 -0.87
CA SER A 75 -2.56 2.41 -0.56
C SER A 75 -1.64 1.49 0.23
N LEU A 76 -0.36 1.62 -0.02
CA LEU A 76 0.72 0.92 0.70
C LEU A 76 1.83 1.91 1.03
N ALA A 77 2.48 1.72 2.16
CA ALA A 77 3.70 2.44 2.52
C ALA A 77 4.61 1.57 3.38
N VAL A 78 5.92 1.82 3.26
CA VAL A 78 6.94 1.25 4.15
C VAL A 78 7.56 2.38 4.94
N SER A 79 7.64 2.23 6.27
CA SER A 79 8.27 3.20 7.14
C SER A 79 9.79 3.12 7.05
N ALA A 80 10.43 4.23 6.70
CA ALA A 80 11.90 4.32 6.71
C ALA A 80 12.47 4.28 8.14
N ALA A 81 11.71 4.74 9.14
CA ALA A 81 12.16 4.80 10.53
C ALA A 81 12.13 3.44 11.25
N GLY A 82 11.25 2.51 10.85
CA GLY A 82 11.08 1.25 11.56
C GLY A 82 10.82 0.03 10.70
N GLY A 83 10.79 0.18 9.38
CA GLY A 83 10.56 -0.93 8.44
C GLY A 83 9.12 -1.47 8.43
N ALA A 84 8.22 -0.93 9.23
CA ALA A 84 6.83 -1.35 9.27
C ALA A 84 6.14 -1.10 7.91
N VAL A 85 5.30 -2.03 7.51
CA VAL A 85 4.48 -1.94 6.30
C VAL A 85 3.06 -1.55 6.68
N TYR A 86 2.51 -0.58 5.96
CA TYR A 86 1.15 -0.12 6.15
C TYR A 86 0.30 -0.38 4.91
N ALA A 87 -0.94 -0.81 5.12
CA ALA A 87 -1.92 -1.03 4.06
C ALA A 87 -3.22 -0.30 4.38
N GLY A 88 -3.67 0.52 3.44
CA GLY A 88 -4.95 1.22 3.49
C GLY A 88 -5.93 0.62 2.49
N THR A 89 -7.17 0.42 2.91
CA THR A 89 -8.17 -0.35 2.16
C THR A 89 -9.44 0.43 1.85
N GLU A 90 -10.30 -0.15 1.03
CA GLU A 90 -11.72 0.17 0.90
C GLU A 90 -12.55 -1.05 1.36
N PRO A 91 -13.43 -0.91 2.38
CA PRO A 91 -13.71 0.30 3.18
C PRO A 91 -12.50 0.84 3.93
N SER A 92 -12.60 2.10 4.40
CA SER A 92 -11.50 2.79 5.09
C SER A 92 -11.07 2.04 6.35
N ARG A 93 -10.06 1.21 6.22
CA ARG A 93 -9.36 0.52 7.30
C ARG A 93 -7.86 0.68 7.09
N LEU A 94 -7.11 0.68 8.16
CA LEU A 94 -5.66 0.83 8.15
C LEU A 94 -5.02 -0.32 8.90
N PHE A 95 -4.09 -0.99 8.25
CA PHE A 95 -3.37 -2.13 8.81
C PHE A 95 -1.88 -1.85 8.87
N ARG A 96 -1.22 -2.43 9.87
CA ARG A 96 0.23 -2.41 10.04
C ARG A 96 0.77 -3.82 10.19
N SER A 97 1.90 -4.06 9.55
CA SER A 97 2.73 -5.25 9.74
C SER A 97 4.12 -4.83 10.19
N ASP A 98 4.65 -5.49 11.20
CA ASP A 98 6.00 -5.29 11.72
C ASP A 98 6.97 -6.42 11.30
N ASP A 99 6.49 -7.38 10.50
CA ASP A 99 7.21 -8.60 10.07
C ASP A 99 7.24 -8.79 8.56
N GLY A 100 7.16 -7.70 7.80
CA GLY A 100 7.25 -7.75 6.35
C GLY A 100 5.98 -8.25 5.66
N GLY A 101 4.82 -8.15 6.29
CA GLY A 101 3.53 -8.54 5.71
C GLY A 101 3.10 -9.97 6.02
N GLU A 102 3.76 -10.65 6.95
CA GLU A 102 3.37 -12.00 7.38
C GLU A 102 2.16 -11.95 8.31
N ASN A 103 2.17 -11.01 9.27
CA ASN A 103 1.06 -10.75 10.17
C ASN A 103 0.64 -9.29 10.10
N TRP A 104 -0.67 -9.04 10.21
CA TRP A 104 -1.26 -7.71 10.14
C TRP A 104 -2.12 -7.44 11.36
N ARG A 105 -1.96 -6.25 11.94
CA ARG A 105 -2.87 -5.72 12.96
C ARG A 105 -3.59 -4.51 12.44
N GLU A 106 -4.86 -4.38 12.70
CA GLU A 106 -5.63 -3.20 12.38
C GLU A 106 -5.32 -2.06 13.34
N LEU A 107 -5.22 -0.85 12.82
CA LEU A 107 -5.13 0.38 13.60
C LEU A 107 -6.56 0.90 13.85
N GLU A 108 -7.23 0.32 14.83
CA GLU A 108 -8.67 0.52 15.11
C GLU A 108 -9.03 1.96 15.46
N SER A 109 -8.09 2.76 15.98
CA SER A 109 -8.29 4.17 16.31
C SER A 109 -8.79 5.01 15.11
N LEU A 110 -8.49 4.60 13.88
CA LEU A 110 -9.05 5.23 12.68
C LEU A 110 -10.58 5.07 12.63
N LEU A 111 -11.10 3.94 13.11
CA LEU A 111 -12.53 3.63 13.10
C LEU A 111 -13.33 4.40 14.16
N GLU A 112 -12.65 4.88 15.18
CA GLU A 112 -13.25 5.60 16.33
C GLU A 112 -13.36 7.11 16.09
N LEU A 113 -12.83 7.62 14.97
CA LEU A 113 -12.87 9.04 14.67
C LEU A 113 -14.32 9.55 14.51
N PRO A 114 -14.70 10.66 15.17
CA PRO A 114 -16.05 11.20 15.10
C PRO A 114 -16.51 11.56 13.68
N SER A 115 -15.56 11.88 12.79
CA SER A 115 -15.86 12.23 11.39
C SER A 115 -16.15 11.01 10.50
N ARG A 116 -15.83 9.79 10.94
CA ARG A 116 -15.95 8.57 10.12
C ARG A 116 -17.33 8.36 9.48
N PRO A 117 -18.47 8.63 10.16
CA PRO A 117 -19.79 8.45 9.55
C PRO A 117 -20.05 9.33 8.33
N SER A 118 -19.27 10.40 8.15
CA SER A 118 -19.37 11.31 6.98
C SER A 118 -18.49 10.89 5.79
N TRP A 119 -17.60 9.91 5.95
CA TRP A 119 -16.70 9.44 4.90
C TRP A 119 -17.44 8.55 3.91
N ARG A 120 -18.07 9.15 2.91
CA ARG A 120 -18.81 8.42 1.88
C ARG A 120 -18.82 9.19 0.57
N PHE A 121 -18.91 8.44 -0.51
CA PHE A 121 -18.88 8.95 -1.86
C PHE A 121 -20.31 9.14 -2.41
N PRO A 122 -20.89 10.38 -2.41
CA PRO A 122 -22.21 10.60 -3.03
C PRO A 122 -22.14 10.46 -4.57
N PRO A 123 -23.16 9.99 -5.24
CA PRO A 123 -24.45 9.48 -4.74
C PRO A 123 -24.45 8.00 -4.37
N ARG A 124 -23.28 7.39 -4.30
CA ARG A 124 -23.13 5.96 -4.04
C ARG A 124 -22.92 5.70 -2.56
N PRO A 125 -23.57 4.67 -1.98
CA PRO A 125 -23.35 4.28 -0.58
C PRO A 125 -21.99 3.57 -0.37
N TRP A 126 -21.00 3.89 -1.19
CA TRP A 126 -19.70 3.27 -1.12
C TRP A 126 -18.84 3.91 -0.04
N THR A 127 -18.15 3.08 0.65
CA THR A 127 -17.15 3.47 1.63
C THR A 127 -15.98 4.15 0.93
N SER A 128 -15.45 5.21 1.56
CA SER A 128 -14.26 5.87 1.06
C SER A 128 -13.03 5.01 1.29
N PRO A 129 -12.08 4.95 0.36
CA PRO A 129 -10.80 4.27 0.57
C PRO A 129 -9.80 5.13 1.36
N VAL A 130 -8.85 4.47 2.02
CA VAL A 130 -7.59 5.08 2.45
C VAL A 130 -6.70 5.25 1.22
N ARG A 131 -6.64 6.46 0.71
CA ARG A 131 -5.97 6.76 -0.58
C ARG A 131 -4.47 6.95 -0.46
N TRP A 132 -4.01 7.35 0.68
CA TRP A 132 -2.62 7.71 0.86
C TRP A 132 -2.15 7.52 2.30
N ILE A 133 -0.92 7.05 2.46
CA ILE A 133 -0.27 6.84 3.74
C ILE A 133 1.15 7.40 3.63
N ALA A 134 1.53 8.28 4.55
CA ALA A 134 2.89 8.78 4.67
C ALA A 134 3.40 8.53 6.10
N PRO A 135 4.18 7.49 6.30
CA PRO A 135 4.94 7.31 7.53
C PRO A 135 6.00 8.41 7.65
N SER A 136 6.20 8.91 8.87
CA SER A 136 7.32 9.80 9.15
C SER A 136 8.65 9.09 8.88
N PRO A 137 9.63 9.77 8.26
CA PRO A 137 10.95 9.19 8.08
C PRO A 137 11.78 9.18 9.37
N HIS A 138 11.34 9.87 10.41
CA HIS A 138 12.08 10.07 11.66
C HIS A 138 11.42 9.45 12.89
N GLU A 139 10.11 9.33 12.88
CA GLU A 139 9.31 8.86 14.01
C GLU A 139 8.51 7.62 13.59
N ALA A 140 8.82 6.47 14.18
CA ALA A 140 8.32 5.16 13.73
C ALA A 140 6.77 5.04 13.72
N ASP A 141 6.09 5.74 14.64
CA ASP A 141 4.64 5.62 14.83
C ASP A 141 3.85 6.84 14.32
N LEU A 142 4.55 7.85 13.81
CA LEU A 142 3.90 9.03 13.23
C LEU A 142 3.49 8.77 11.78
N LEU A 143 2.19 8.86 11.53
CA LEU A 143 1.59 8.70 10.20
C LEU A 143 0.75 9.91 9.82
N LEU A 144 0.74 10.24 8.54
CA LEU A 144 -0.32 11.01 7.90
C LEU A 144 -1.11 10.07 6.98
N VAL A 145 -2.43 10.12 7.08
CA VAL A 145 -3.33 9.23 6.33
C VAL A 145 -4.39 10.05 5.63
N GLY A 146 -4.45 9.95 4.31
CA GLY A 146 -5.45 10.61 3.47
C GLY A 146 -6.63 9.68 3.19
N ILE A 147 -7.83 10.11 3.60
CA ILE A 147 -9.11 9.42 3.32
C ILE A 147 -9.81 10.15 2.19
N GLU A 148 -10.24 9.42 1.16
CA GLU A 148 -11.03 10.02 0.08
C GLU A 148 -12.34 10.58 0.64
N LEU A 149 -12.60 11.88 0.43
CA LEU A 149 -13.71 12.64 1.03
C LEU A 149 -13.80 12.58 2.57
N GLY A 150 -12.74 12.12 3.24
CA GLY A 150 -12.65 12.05 4.70
C GLY A 150 -11.67 13.07 5.28
N GLY A 151 -10.76 13.59 4.44
CA GLY A 151 -9.72 14.52 4.84
C GLY A 151 -8.40 13.86 5.21
N LEU A 152 -7.54 14.61 5.92
CA LEU A 152 -6.21 14.17 6.34
C LEU A 152 -6.22 13.89 7.86
N MET A 153 -5.78 12.70 8.22
CA MET A 153 -5.65 12.24 9.61
C MET A 153 -4.17 12.16 9.99
N ARG A 154 -3.87 12.43 11.25
CA ARG A 154 -2.53 12.27 11.82
C ARG A 154 -2.61 11.32 13.02
N SER A 155 -1.71 10.34 13.08
CA SER A 155 -1.52 9.55 14.31
C SER A 155 -0.83 10.39 15.38
N THR A 156 -1.10 10.13 16.63
CA THR A 156 -0.51 10.83 17.78
C THR A 156 0.37 9.92 18.64
N SER A 157 0.65 8.71 18.17
CA SER A 157 1.48 7.65 18.75
C SER A 157 0.79 6.31 18.65
#